data_2a16b446e68c03a411e61ca3f61a9ead
#
_entry.id   2a16b446e68c03a411e61ca3f61a9ead
#
_cell.length_a   1.000
_cell.length_b   1.000
_cell.length_c   1.000
_cell.angle_alpha   90.00
_cell.angle_beta   90.00
_cell.angle_gamma   90.00
#
_symmetry.space_group_name_H-M   'P 1'
#
loop_
_entity.id
_entity.type
_entity.pdbx_description
1 polymer ?
#
loop_
_entity_poly.entity_id
_entity_poly.type
_entity_poly.pdbx_seq_one_letter_code
_entity_poly.pdbx_strand_id
1 'polypeptide(L)'
;MSRIDLTPFIREDKGSEIVIDLPCKSTERAFFNGYQTWTASYEVKPTDTHIGIKRLFRGLGAPWGITKYGDHFFMNYTGKPGRFHGFTYFYKRYEDSYLLIGSTDETNGYTIFDYDMIKGVLRIKKDAGSSRFDQNLHIAAFEGGHSEVFDDWFKASGIQRRPAEPMAGYGSWYNHYDKINDETISCDLEGAAGILEPGDLFQIDDGWQVQVGDWDCNPERFPRGMKTLVDDIHDKGFKAGLWLAPYSAQYRSQLAKDHPDWLLQHKGKPWYAGCNWGGFFALDIDHPGVRDYLKRTFDKVLNEWGFDLVKLDFLYGAAPWHTSGGEFDGESRGARMCRAMDCLREWCGDKQILGCGVPLGPAFGKVEYCRIGCDASLDWNNVRLMRNVNREYPSTKHAILNTFYRRGLDGRAFLNDPDVFFLRKDNIKLTEEQKDLHARVLAQYGSFFLTSDNMGDYDREQREHYRQLRELWQRKDWTDRHFLDWIDKYK
;
A
#
# COMPACT_ATOMS: atom_id res chain seq x y z
N MET A 1 -0.34 -28.89 9.27
CA MET A 1 -1.38 -27.92 8.88
C MET A 1 -2.20 -27.58 10.10
N SER A 2 -2.12 -26.39 10.55
CA SER A 2 -2.84 -25.85 11.70
C SER A 2 -4.26 -25.36 11.37
N ARG A 3 -4.85 -25.90 10.27
CA ARG A 3 -6.19 -25.49 9.80
C ARG A 3 -7.25 -25.81 10.84
N ILE A 4 -8.09 -24.81 11.13
CA ILE A 4 -9.21 -24.94 12.07
C ILE A 4 -10.51 -25.01 11.27
N ASP A 5 -11.40 -25.92 11.70
CA ASP A 5 -12.80 -25.90 11.28
C ASP A 5 -13.55 -24.84 12.06
N LEU A 6 -14.08 -23.83 11.35
CA LEU A 6 -14.89 -22.76 11.94
C LEU A 6 -16.35 -23.18 12.19
N THR A 7 -16.82 -24.28 11.62
CA THR A 7 -18.22 -24.71 11.68
C THR A 7 -18.81 -24.75 13.11
N PRO A 8 -18.08 -25.22 14.14
CA PRO A 8 -18.60 -25.24 15.51
C PRO A 8 -18.84 -23.86 16.13
N PHE A 9 -18.23 -22.83 15.57
CA PHE A 9 -18.31 -21.45 16.07
C PHE A 9 -19.30 -20.59 15.28
N ILE A 10 -19.82 -21.11 14.15
CA ILE A 10 -20.77 -20.36 13.31
C ILE A 10 -22.14 -20.28 13.99
N ARG A 11 -22.59 -19.05 14.23
CA ARG A 11 -23.93 -18.72 14.75
C ARG A 11 -24.93 -18.54 13.62
N GLU A 12 -24.53 -17.89 12.53
CA GLU A 12 -25.34 -17.64 11.34
C GLU A 12 -24.49 -17.83 10.08
N ASP A 13 -25.06 -18.43 9.05
CA ASP A 13 -24.46 -18.57 7.73
C ASP A 13 -25.49 -18.21 6.65
N LYS A 14 -25.13 -17.25 5.79
CA LYS A 14 -25.95 -16.77 4.66
C LYS A 14 -25.21 -16.90 3.32
N GLY A 15 -24.13 -17.68 3.28
CA GLY A 15 -23.26 -17.81 2.11
C GLY A 15 -22.32 -16.61 1.92
N SER A 16 -22.85 -15.41 1.70
CA SER A 16 -22.07 -14.16 1.55
C SER A 16 -21.68 -13.50 2.87
N GLU A 17 -22.25 -13.97 3.99
CA GLU A 17 -21.98 -13.47 5.35
C GLU A 17 -22.09 -14.61 6.35
N ILE A 18 -21.10 -14.69 7.24
CA ILE A 18 -21.15 -15.57 8.41
C ILE A 18 -20.93 -14.76 9.69
N VAL A 19 -21.56 -15.22 10.78
CA VAL A 19 -21.38 -14.68 12.13
C VAL A 19 -20.81 -15.76 13.02
N ILE A 20 -19.68 -15.47 13.64
CA ILE A 20 -18.90 -16.42 14.45
C ILE A 20 -18.84 -15.96 15.89
N ASP A 21 -19.05 -16.87 16.83
CA ASP A 21 -18.75 -16.66 18.24
C ASP A 21 -17.25 -16.78 18.47
N LEU A 22 -16.59 -15.66 18.74
CA LEU A 22 -15.16 -15.57 18.96
C LEU A 22 -14.89 -14.72 20.22
N PRO A 23 -14.95 -15.29 21.41
CA PRO A 23 -14.67 -14.57 22.65
C PRO A 23 -13.27 -13.94 22.66
N CYS A 24 -13.14 -12.77 23.28
CA CYS A 24 -11.88 -12.04 23.40
C CYS A 24 -11.60 -11.64 24.85
N LYS A 25 -10.52 -12.12 25.42
CA LYS A 25 -10.05 -11.72 26.77
C LYS A 25 -9.39 -10.36 26.73
N SER A 26 -9.36 -9.65 27.84
CA SER A 26 -8.73 -8.33 27.96
C SER A 26 -7.21 -8.34 27.68
N THR A 27 -6.56 -9.49 27.88
CA THR A 27 -5.12 -9.69 27.62
C THR A 27 -4.81 -9.97 26.14
N GLU A 28 -5.81 -10.41 25.35
CA GLU A 28 -5.63 -10.75 23.95
C GLU A 28 -5.56 -9.51 23.07
N ARG A 29 -5.00 -9.68 21.89
CA ARG A 29 -4.86 -8.65 20.86
C ARG A 29 -5.51 -9.11 19.59
N ALA A 30 -6.00 -8.18 18.80
CA ALA A 30 -6.52 -8.45 17.47
C ALA A 30 -5.87 -7.51 16.45
N PHE A 31 -5.58 -8.02 15.27
CA PHE A 31 -5.10 -7.25 14.13
C PHE A 31 -6.17 -7.27 13.03
N PHE A 32 -6.39 -6.10 12.47
CA PHE A 32 -7.29 -5.91 11.33
C PHE A 32 -6.49 -5.28 10.20
N ASN A 33 -6.27 -6.03 9.13
CA ASN A 33 -5.67 -5.45 7.96
C ASN A 33 -6.57 -4.34 7.41
N GLY A 34 -6.03 -3.13 7.25
CA GLY A 34 -6.78 -2.00 6.74
C GLY A 34 -7.11 -2.13 5.26
N TYR A 35 -7.96 -1.24 4.76
CA TYR A 35 -8.51 -1.28 3.41
C TYR A 35 -7.42 -1.35 2.32
N GLN A 36 -6.40 -0.53 2.44
CA GLN A 36 -5.34 -0.43 1.45
C GLN A 36 -3.96 -0.27 2.11
N THR A 37 -2.90 -0.21 1.31
CA THR A 37 -1.51 -0.15 1.74
C THR A 37 -1.27 0.94 2.79
N TRP A 38 -1.77 2.17 2.60
CA TRP A 38 -1.54 3.32 3.48
C TRP A 38 -2.30 3.24 4.81
N THR A 39 -3.35 2.41 4.89
CA THR A 39 -4.17 2.33 6.10
C THR A 39 -3.35 1.82 7.29
N ALA A 40 -3.20 2.65 8.32
CA ALA A 40 -2.53 2.26 9.56
C ALA A 40 -3.19 1.01 10.17
N SER A 41 -2.40 -0.06 10.31
CA SER A 41 -2.84 -1.38 10.74
C SER A 41 -1.88 -1.92 11.78
N TYR A 42 -2.39 -2.14 12.98
CA TYR A 42 -1.63 -2.64 14.13
C TYR A 42 -2.55 -3.39 15.09
N GLU A 43 -1.96 -4.12 16.02
CA GLU A 43 -2.73 -4.84 17.04
C GLU A 43 -3.44 -3.87 18.00
N VAL A 44 -4.69 -4.20 18.30
CA VAL A 44 -5.57 -3.44 19.20
C VAL A 44 -6.08 -4.29 20.35
N LYS A 45 -6.53 -3.61 21.43
CA LYS A 45 -7.15 -4.19 22.62
C LYS A 45 -8.68 -4.00 22.58
N PRO A 46 -9.44 -4.80 23.35
CA PRO A 46 -10.89 -4.56 23.49
C PRO A 46 -11.27 -3.17 24.03
N THR A 47 -10.34 -2.49 24.69
CA THR A 47 -10.53 -1.13 25.23
C THR A 47 -10.24 -0.03 24.22
N ASP A 48 -9.56 -0.33 23.12
CA ASP A 48 -9.21 0.66 22.12
C ASP A 48 -10.40 1.03 21.24
N THR A 49 -10.28 2.19 20.58
CA THR A 49 -11.32 2.71 19.68
C THR A 49 -10.79 2.77 18.26
N HIS A 50 -11.58 2.29 17.31
CA HIS A 50 -11.22 2.34 15.89
C HIS A 50 -11.15 3.80 15.39
N ILE A 51 -10.02 4.20 14.86
CA ILE A 51 -9.79 5.54 14.33
C ILE A 51 -10.50 5.67 12.98
N GLY A 52 -11.30 6.71 12.82
CA GLY A 52 -12.02 7.02 11.60
C GLY A 52 -13.15 8.01 11.82
N ILE A 53 -13.60 8.66 10.75
CA ILE A 53 -14.65 9.67 10.81
C ILE A 53 -16.01 8.99 10.97
N LYS A 54 -16.71 9.27 12.07
CA LYS A 54 -18.10 8.79 12.28
C LYS A 54 -19.01 9.28 11.15
N ARG A 55 -19.96 8.44 10.73
CA ARG A 55 -20.88 8.72 9.62
C ARG A 55 -21.50 10.12 9.67
N LEU A 56 -21.90 10.59 10.84
CA LEU A 56 -22.52 11.90 11.04
C LEU A 56 -21.58 13.07 10.64
N PHE A 57 -20.27 12.90 10.77
CA PHE A 57 -19.27 13.94 10.53
C PHE A 57 -18.53 13.79 9.19
N ARG A 58 -18.90 12.84 8.34
CA ARG A 58 -18.21 12.61 7.04
C ARG A 58 -18.25 13.82 6.12
N GLY A 59 -19.34 14.57 6.15
CA GLY A 59 -19.49 15.81 5.37
C GLY A 59 -18.44 16.88 5.70
N LEU A 60 -17.90 16.90 6.92
CA LEU A 60 -16.87 17.85 7.33
C LEU A 60 -15.50 17.58 6.70
N GLY A 61 -15.19 16.33 6.40
CA GLY A 61 -13.94 15.92 5.72
C GLY A 61 -14.03 15.94 4.18
N ALA A 62 -15.24 16.08 3.63
CA ALA A 62 -15.46 16.02 2.18
C ALA A 62 -14.69 17.07 1.37
N PRO A 63 -14.59 18.35 1.80
CA PRO A 63 -13.85 19.38 1.06
C PRO A 63 -12.35 19.08 0.89
N TRP A 64 -11.76 18.35 1.85
CA TRP A 64 -10.34 17.98 1.81
C TRP A 64 -10.09 16.59 1.23
N GLY A 65 -11.13 15.90 0.74
CA GLY A 65 -10.97 14.58 0.14
C GLY A 65 -10.47 13.47 1.06
N ILE A 66 -10.30 13.73 2.36
CA ILE A 66 -9.70 12.80 3.34
C ILE A 66 -10.40 11.44 3.37
N THR A 67 -11.72 11.44 3.20
CA THR A 67 -12.54 10.22 3.20
C THR A 67 -12.37 9.38 1.93
N LYS A 68 -11.64 9.88 0.92
CA LYS A 68 -11.47 9.19 -0.36
C LYS A 68 -10.41 8.12 -0.33
N TYR A 69 -9.38 8.30 0.51
CA TYR A 69 -8.23 7.41 0.57
C TYR A 69 -8.50 6.11 1.35
N GLY A 70 -9.49 6.11 2.26
CA GLY A 70 -9.84 4.98 3.10
C GLY A 70 -11.19 4.36 2.75
N ASP A 71 -11.74 3.63 3.70
CA ASP A 71 -12.99 2.85 3.58
C ASP A 71 -14.26 3.58 4.02
N HIS A 72 -14.17 4.87 4.26
CA HIS A 72 -15.28 5.68 4.80
C HIS A 72 -16.54 5.67 3.93
N PHE A 73 -16.46 5.32 2.65
CA PHE A 73 -17.62 5.24 1.75
C PHE A 73 -18.47 4.00 1.98
N PHE A 74 -17.92 2.95 2.57
CA PHE A 74 -18.59 1.66 2.70
C PHE A 74 -18.51 1.05 4.11
N MET A 75 -17.63 1.57 4.98
CA MET A 75 -17.55 1.14 6.37
C MET A 75 -18.00 2.25 7.34
N ASN A 76 -18.59 1.86 8.47
CA ASN A 76 -19.06 2.77 9.49
C ASN A 76 -18.19 2.72 10.74
N TYR A 77 -17.64 3.86 11.12
CA TYR A 77 -16.94 4.04 12.38
C TYR A 77 -17.91 4.41 13.49
N THR A 78 -18.01 3.54 14.49
CA THR A 78 -18.96 3.73 15.61
C THR A 78 -18.39 4.66 16.68
N GLY A 79 -17.05 4.73 16.80
CA GLY A 79 -16.36 5.39 17.91
C GLY A 79 -16.56 4.72 19.26
N LYS A 80 -17.03 3.46 19.28
CA LYS A 80 -17.16 2.65 20.50
C LYS A 80 -15.93 1.80 20.70
N PRO A 81 -15.44 1.61 21.95
CA PRO A 81 -14.36 0.68 22.24
C PRO A 81 -14.69 -0.74 21.77
N GLY A 82 -13.67 -1.47 21.35
CA GLY A 82 -13.76 -2.87 20.96
C GLY A 82 -14.50 -3.15 19.63
N ARG A 83 -14.85 -2.10 18.88
CA ARG A 83 -15.54 -2.24 17.58
C ARG A 83 -14.56 -1.91 16.46
N PHE A 84 -14.11 -2.95 15.75
CA PHE A 84 -13.10 -2.82 14.70
C PHE A 84 -13.53 -3.54 13.42
N HIS A 85 -12.99 -3.10 12.30
CA HIS A 85 -13.12 -3.79 11.02
C HIS A 85 -11.80 -3.79 10.25
N GLY A 86 -11.70 -4.74 9.32
CA GLY A 86 -10.57 -4.89 8.41
C GLY A 86 -10.94 -5.67 7.16
N PHE A 87 -9.96 -5.88 6.29
CA PHE A 87 -10.13 -6.44 4.95
C PHE A 87 -9.13 -7.56 4.71
N THR A 88 -9.49 -8.52 3.90
CA THR A 88 -8.65 -9.60 3.37
C THR A 88 -8.21 -10.61 4.42
N TYR A 89 -7.67 -10.16 5.55
CA TYR A 89 -7.34 -11.05 6.69
C TYR A 89 -7.43 -10.33 8.02
N PHE A 90 -7.62 -11.15 9.03
CA PHE A 90 -7.70 -10.80 10.43
C PHE A 90 -6.92 -11.84 11.23
N TYR A 91 -6.26 -11.43 12.32
CA TYR A 91 -5.81 -12.40 13.30
C TYR A 91 -6.08 -11.95 14.74
N LYS A 92 -6.22 -12.91 15.61
CA LYS A 92 -6.24 -12.76 17.07
C LYS A 92 -4.98 -13.38 17.65
N ARG A 93 -4.28 -12.64 18.52
CA ARG A 93 -3.10 -13.11 19.22
C ARG A 93 -3.38 -13.31 20.72
N TYR A 94 -2.98 -14.45 21.23
CA TYR A 94 -3.03 -14.82 22.63
C TYR A 94 -1.68 -15.44 23.00
N GLU A 95 -0.91 -14.75 23.84
CA GLU A 95 0.50 -15.07 24.16
C GLU A 95 1.33 -15.11 22.85
N ASP A 96 1.95 -16.26 22.57
CA ASP A 96 2.77 -16.48 21.38
C ASP A 96 2.02 -17.20 20.23
N SER A 97 0.72 -17.47 20.41
CA SER A 97 -0.13 -18.14 19.43
C SER A 97 -1.03 -17.16 18.69
N TYR A 98 -1.31 -17.46 17.42
CA TYR A 98 -2.14 -16.68 16.51
C TYR A 98 -3.27 -17.53 15.96
N LEU A 99 -4.49 -17.00 15.99
CA LEU A 99 -5.60 -17.46 15.17
C LEU A 99 -5.75 -16.50 13.99
N LEU A 100 -5.36 -16.94 12.80
CA LEU A 100 -5.52 -16.18 11.57
C LEU A 100 -6.75 -16.68 10.82
N ILE A 101 -7.61 -15.76 10.35
CA ILE A 101 -8.69 -16.02 9.40
C ILE A 101 -8.43 -15.14 8.19
N GLY A 102 -8.23 -15.75 7.03
CA GLY A 102 -7.89 -15.06 5.80
C GLY A 102 -8.81 -15.42 4.63
N SER A 103 -9.02 -14.45 3.75
CA SER A 103 -9.67 -14.68 2.46
C SER A 103 -8.78 -15.56 1.59
N THR A 104 -9.37 -16.51 0.89
CA THR A 104 -8.65 -17.32 -0.10
C THR A 104 -8.99 -16.90 -1.53
N ASP A 105 -9.97 -16.01 -1.71
CA ASP A 105 -10.34 -15.43 -3.01
C ASP A 105 -11.01 -14.06 -2.83
N GLU A 106 -10.46 -13.04 -3.50
CA GLU A 106 -11.00 -11.67 -3.54
C GLU A 106 -11.57 -11.29 -4.93
N THR A 107 -11.56 -12.21 -5.89
CA THR A 107 -12.03 -11.96 -7.26
C THR A 107 -13.53 -11.70 -7.35
N ASN A 108 -14.30 -12.15 -6.35
CA ASN A 108 -15.74 -11.91 -6.23
C ASN A 108 -16.10 -10.75 -5.26
N GLY A 109 -15.11 -10.07 -4.70
CA GLY A 109 -15.31 -8.94 -3.78
C GLY A 109 -14.35 -8.98 -2.58
N TYR A 110 -14.18 -7.84 -1.92
CA TYR A 110 -13.40 -7.79 -0.69
C TYR A 110 -14.04 -8.65 0.40
N THR A 111 -13.21 -9.37 1.16
CA THR A 111 -13.63 -10.00 2.40
C THR A 111 -13.46 -9.03 3.55
N ILE A 112 -14.54 -8.72 4.25
CA ILE A 112 -14.61 -7.73 5.32
C ILE A 112 -14.84 -8.43 6.65
N PHE A 113 -14.01 -8.14 7.64
CA PHE A 113 -14.09 -8.59 9.02
C PHE A 113 -14.62 -7.45 9.89
N ASP A 114 -15.76 -7.62 10.58
CA ASP A 114 -16.36 -6.66 11.52
C ASP A 114 -16.49 -7.34 12.89
N TYR A 115 -15.68 -6.94 13.85
CA TYR A 115 -15.57 -7.59 15.14
C TYR A 115 -15.99 -6.69 16.30
N ASP A 116 -16.96 -7.20 17.09
CA ASP A 116 -17.26 -6.72 18.42
C ASP A 116 -16.47 -7.53 19.44
N MET A 117 -15.27 -7.07 19.78
CA MET A 117 -14.37 -7.75 20.71
C MET A 117 -14.97 -7.87 22.12
N ILE A 118 -15.83 -6.92 22.53
CA ILE A 118 -16.46 -6.92 23.86
C ILE A 118 -17.54 -8.01 23.92
N LYS A 119 -18.32 -8.16 22.84
CA LYS A 119 -19.35 -9.21 22.75
C LYS A 119 -18.80 -10.54 22.31
N GLY A 120 -17.56 -10.59 21.80
CA GLY A 120 -16.98 -11.79 21.22
C GLY A 120 -17.70 -12.25 19.96
N VAL A 121 -18.12 -11.33 19.09
CA VAL A 121 -18.87 -11.63 17.87
C VAL A 121 -18.12 -11.09 16.65
N LEU A 122 -17.64 -11.98 15.81
CA LEU A 122 -16.99 -11.66 14.53
C LEU A 122 -17.97 -11.93 13.39
N ARG A 123 -18.22 -10.92 12.57
CA ARG A 123 -18.96 -10.99 11.31
C ARG A 123 -17.98 -10.93 10.15
N ILE A 124 -18.06 -11.89 9.26
CA ILE A 124 -17.25 -11.93 8.03
C ILE A 124 -18.21 -11.88 6.85
N LYS A 125 -17.98 -10.96 5.92
CA LYS A 125 -18.87 -10.77 4.77
C LYS A 125 -18.10 -10.35 3.52
N LYS A 126 -18.68 -10.60 2.35
CA LYS A 126 -18.21 -10.05 1.09
C LYS A 126 -18.65 -8.58 0.91
N ASP A 127 -17.83 -7.82 0.22
CA ASP A 127 -18.22 -6.56 -0.41
C ASP A 127 -19.10 -6.89 -1.62
N ALA A 128 -20.36 -7.24 -1.33
CA ALA A 128 -21.26 -7.81 -2.32
C ALA A 128 -21.64 -6.79 -3.40
N GLY A 129 -21.51 -7.18 -4.64
CA GLY A 129 -22.15 -6.57 -5.80
C GLY A 129 -23.64 -6.96 -5.88
N SER A 130 -24.18 -7.09 -7.08
CA SER A 130 -25.52 -7.62 -7.29
C SER A 130 -25.55 -9.15 -7.20
N SER A 131 -26.74 -9.72 -7.00
CA SER A 131 -26.98 -11.18 -6.96
C SER A 131 -26.59 -11.93 -8.24
N ARG A 132 -26.18 -11.22 -9.31
CA ARG A 132 -25.70 -11.85 -10.56
C ARG A 132 -24.30 -12.45 -10.43
N PHE A 133 -23.51 -12.02 -9.41
CA PHE A 133 -22.15 -12.48 -9.20
C PHE A 133 -22.09 -13.42 -8.01
N ASP A 134 -21.12 -14.32 -8.02
CA ASP A 134 -20.82 -15.16 -6.85
C ASP A 134 -20.47 -14.26 -5.67
N GLN A 135 -21.18 -14.46 -4.56
CA GLN A 135 -21.01 -13.73 -3.32
C GLN A 135 -20.57 -14.63 -2.17
N ASN A 136 -20.23 -15.88 -2.46
CA ASN A 136 -19.83 -16.82 -1.42
C ASN A 136 -18.54 -16.39 -0.76
N LEU A 137 -18.45 -16.66 0.54
CA LEU A 137 -17.23 -16.46 1.31
C LEU A 137 -16.23 -17.57 1.02
N HIS A 138 -15.04 -17.19 0.61
CA HIS A 138 -13.89 -18.06 0.46
C HIS A 138 -12.86 -17.71 1.52
N ILE A 139 -12.91 -18.39 2.66
CA ILE A 139 -12.04 -18.14 3.82
C ILE A 139 -11.42 -19.42 4.35
N ALA A 140 -10.29 -19.28 5.03
CA ALA A 140 -9.67 -20.36 5.78
C ALA A 140 -9.13 -19.83 7.12
N ALA A 141 -9.12 -20.70 8.14
CA ALA A 141 -8.66 -20.37 9.48
C ALA A 141 -7.51 -21.28 9.89
N PHE A 142 -6.52 -20.72 10.59
CA PHE A 142 -5.30 -21.41 11.02
C PHE A 142 -4.91 -20.96 12.42
N GLU A 143 -4.36 -21.89 13.22
CA GLU A 143 -3.84 -21.61 14.55
C GLU A 143 -2.40 -22.11 14.69
N GLY A 144 -1.52 -21.30 15.29
CA GLY A 144 -0.11 -21.65 15.46
C GLY A 144 0.78 -20.45 15.65
N GLY A 145 2.07 -20.62 15.40
CA GLY A 145 3.05 -19.54 15.38
C GLY A 145 2.80 -18.54 14.22
N HIS A 146 3.28 -17.29 14.37
CA HIS A 146 3.03 -16.24 13.38
C HIS A 146 3.39 -16.67 11.94
N SER A 147 4.60 -17.16 11.69
CA SER A 147 5.03 -17.56 10.35
C SER A 147 4.21 -18.73 9.83
N GLU A 148 3.93 -19.72 10.68
CA GLU A 148 3.21 -20.94 10.34
C GLU A 148 1.79 -20.65 9.82
N VAL A 149 1.03 -19.79 10.52
CA VAL A 149 -0.34 -19.47 10.10
C VAL A 149 -0.41 -18.72 8.78
N PHE A 150 0.60 -17.89 8.48
CA PHE A 150 0.70 -17.22 7.18
C PHE A 150 1.12 -18.20 6.07
N ASP A 151 2.09 -19.09 6.31
CA ASP A 151 2.49 -20.13 5.36
C ASP A 151 1.31 -21.03 4.98
N ASP A 152 0.56 -21.51 5.98
CA ASP A 152 -0.62 -22.35 5.78
C ASP A 152 -1.75 -21.61 5.05
N TRP A 153 -1.97 -20.32 5.35
CA TRP A 153 -2.97 -19.50 4.65
C TRP A 153 -2.63 -19.32 3.17
N PHE A 154 -1.41 -18.91 2.84
CA PHE A 154 -1.01 -18.72 1.43
C PHE A 154 -0.99 -20.03 0.66
N LYS A 155 -0.61 -21.14 1.31
CA LYS A 155 -0.73 -22.48 0.72
C LYS A 155 -2.19 -22.87 0.43
N ALA A 156 -3.10 -22.58 1.35
CA ALA A 156 -4.52 -22.89 1.18
C ALA A 156 -5.20 -22.01 0.12
N SER A 157 -4.77 -20.75 -0.03
CA SER A 157 -5.29 -19.83 -1.06
C SER A 157 -4.78 -20.15 -2.47
N GLY A 158 -3.69 -20.92 -2.60
CA GLY A 158 -3.02 -21.15 -3.88
C GLY A 158 -2.33 -19.91 -4.46
N ILE A 159 -2.30 -18.78 -3.72
CA ILE A 159 -1.62 -17.56 -4.14
C ILE A 159 -0.11 -17.80 -4.13
N GLN A 160 0.53 -17.47 -5.25
CA GLN A 160 1.98 -17.52 -5.38
C GLN A 160 2.49 -16.11 -5.70
N ARG A 161 3.48 -15.65 -4.93
CA ARG A 161 4.14 -14.39 -5.25
C ARG A 161 4.84 -14.47 -6.62
N ARG A 162 4.94 -13.34 -7.28
CA ARG A 162 5.75 -13.26 -8.50
C ARG A 162 7.25 -13.38 -8.16
N PRO A 163 8.04 -13.98 -9.06
CA PRO A 163 9.49 -14.08 -8.89
C PRO A 163 10.12 -12.68 -8.83
N ALA A 164 10.82 -12.40 -7.75
CA ALA A 164 11.61 -11.19 -7.56
C ALA A 164 12.64 -11.39 -6.45
N GLU A 165 13.72 -10.63 -6.48
CA GLU A 165 14.73 -10.58 -5.44
C GLU A 165 14.54 -9.35 -4.55
N PRO A 166 14.92 -9.40 -3.27
CA PRO A 166 14.99 -8.20 -2.42
C PRO A 166 15.81 -7.11 -3.10
N MET A 167 15.45 -5.84 -2.90
CA MET A 167 16.03 -4.72 -3.63
C MET A 167 16.35 -3.56 -2.69
N ALA A 168 17.61 -3.09 -2.71
CA ALA A 168 18.02 -1.85 -2.09
C ALA A 168 18.04 -0.72 -3.12
N GLY A 169 18.11 0.54 -2.66
CA GLY A 169 18.20 1.65 -3.60
C GLY A 169 17.85 3.02 -3.07
N TYR A 170 17.53 3.89 -4.01
CA TYR A 170 17.18 5.29 -3.83
C TYR A 170 15.81 5.59 -4.43
N GLY A 171 15.05 6.51 -3.80
CA GLY A 171 13.82 7.08 -4.33
C GLY A 171 13.76 8.59 -4.13
N SER A 172 13.45 9.37 -5.16
CA SER A 172 13.60 10.83 -5.15
C SER A 172 12.56 11.59 -4.32
N TRP A 173 11.43 10.95 -3.90
CA TRP A 173 10.26 11.65 -3.36
C TRP A 173 10.59 12.54 -2.16
N TYR A 174 11.10 11.99 -1.06
CA TYR A 174 11.31 12.76 0.18
C TYR A 174 12.53 13.67 0.17
N ASN A 175 13.34 13.60 -0.88
CA ASN A 175 14.43 14.54 -1.11
C ASN A 175 13.92 15.84 -1.76
N HIS A 176 13.10 15.70 -2.79
CA HIS A 176 12.68 16.82 -3.65
C HIS A 176 11.18 17.01 -3.77
N TYR A 177 10.35 16.03 -3.34
CA TYR A 177 8.93 15.95 -3.69
C TYR A 177 8.75 16.07 -5.22
N ASP A 178 7.74 16.81 -5.68
CA ASP A 178 7.45 17.05 -7.09
C ASP A 178 8.40 18.07 -7.78
N LYS A 179 9.45 18.54 -7.08
CA LYS A 179 10.37 19.58 -7.59
C LYS A 179 11.65 18.99 -8.18
N ILE A 180 11.52 17.88 -8.88
CA ILE A 180 12.64 17.24 -9.58
C ILE A 180 12.85 17.79 -10.98
N ASN A 181 14.09 17.75 -11.43
CA ASN A 181 14.49 18.07 -12.80
C ASN A 181 15.74 17.28 -13.18
N ASP A 182 16.19 17.41 -14.41
CA ASP A 182 17.35 16.71 -14.96
C ASP A 182 18.64 16.92 -14.12
N GLU A 183 18.89 18.14 -13.67
CA GLU A 183 20.06 18.48 -12.86
C GLU A 183 20.01 17.84 -11.47
N THR A 184 18.86 17.95 -10.76
CA THR A 184 18.72 17.37 -9.42
C THR A 184 18.80 15.86 -9.43
N ILE A 185 18.16 15.19 -10.41
CA ILE A 185 18.21 13.73 -10.55
C ILE A 185 19.62 13.25 -10.93
N SER A 186 20.32 13.97 -11.82
CA SER A 186 21.69 13.63 -12.16
C SER A 186 22.65 13.81 -10.97
N CYS A 187 22.46 14.86 -10.15
CA CYS A 187 23.24 15.06 -8.92
C CYS A 187 23.03 13.92 -7.92
N ASP A 188 21.76 13.52 -7.69
CA ASP A 188 21.45 12.40 -6.79
C ASP A 188 22.01 11.07 -7.32
N LEU A 189 21.98 10.85 -8.64
CA LEU A 189 22.54 9.66 -9.26
C LEU A 189 24.05 9.57 -9.07
N GLU A 190 24.78 10.67 -9.23
CA GLU A 190 26.22 10.72 -8.93
C GLU A 190 26.51 10.46 -7.45
N GLY A 191 25.70 11.02 -6.54
CA GLY A 191 25.80 10.77 -5.09
C GLY A 191 25.54 9.29 -4.75
N ALA A 192 24.52 8.70 -5.35
CA ALA A 192 24.16 7.30 -5.15
C ALA A 192 25.25 6.33 -5.67
N ALA A 193 25.92 6.66 -6.78
CA ALA A 193 26.99 5.84 -7.37
C ALA A 193 28.18 5.58 -6.43
N GLY A 194 28.37 6.40 -5.41
CA GLY A 194 29.40 6.20 -4.38
C GLY A 194 28.99 5.28 -3.22
N ILE A 195 27.74 4.80 -3.18
CA ILE A 195 27.16 4.08 -2.02
C ILE A 195 26.36 2.85 -2.43
N LEU A 196 25.53 2.95 -3.47
CA LEU A 196 24.73 1.84 -3.98
C LEU A 196 25.61 0.83 -4.72
N GLU A 197 25.14 -0.41 -4.77
CA GLU A 197 25.80 -1.52 -5.46
C GLU A 197 25.16 -1.78 -6.83
N PRO A 198 25.88 -2.38 -7.78
CA PRO A 198 25.30 -2.79 -9.06
C PRO A 198 24.08 -3.68 -8.87
N GLY A 199 23.00 -3.37 -9.59
CA GLY A 199 21.70 -4.04 -9.48
C GLY A 199 20.74 -3.41 -8.47
N ASP A 200 21.17 -2.43 -7.65
CA ASP A 200 20.28 -1.64 -6.82
C ASP A 200 19.37 -0.74 -7.69
N LEU A 201 18.28 -0.27 -7.10
CA LEU A 201 17.29 0.56 -7.77
C LEU A 201 17.61 2.05 -7.62
N PHE A 202 17.49 2.78 -8.71
CA PHE A 202 17.38 4.25 -8.70
C PHE A 202 16.00 4.63 -9.23
N GLN A 203 15.10 5.10 -8.35
CA GLN A 203 13.71 5.40 -8.68
C GLN A 203 13.46 6.90 -8.77
N ILE A 204 12.94 7.34 -9.92
CA ILE A 204 12.40 8.68 -10.15
C ILE A 204 10.93 8.66 -9.75
N ASP A 205 10.55 9.46 -8.73
CA ASP A 205 9.19 9.56 -8.21
C ASP A 205 8.39 10.68 -8.92
N ASP A 206 7.22 11.08 -8.40
CA ASP A 206 6.33 12.11 -8.95
C ASP A 206 7.08 13.43 -9.27
N GLY A 207 6.71 14.06 -10.39
CA GLY A 207 7.26 15.36 -10.82
C GLY A 207 7.99 15.33 -12.17
N TRP A 208 8.16 14.16 -12.79
CA TRP A 208 8.81 14.00 -14.10
C TRP A 208 7.86 14.32 -15.27
N GLN A 209 6.57 14.07 -15.08
CA GLN A 209 5.51 14.22 -16.07
C GLN A 209 5.02 15.69 -16.17
N VAL A 210 4.33 16.00 -17.26
CA VAL A 210 3.68 17.31 -17.46
C VAL A 210 2.62 17.53 -16.39
N GLN A 211 1.68 16.58 -16.22
CA GLN A 211 0.71 16.53 -15.13
C GLN A 211 0.30 15.06 -14.90
N VAL A 212 -0.24 14.76 -13.72
CA VAL A 212 -0.79 13.43 -13.46
C VAL A 212 -1.98 13.17 -14.38
N GLY A 213 -1.88 12.11 -15.17
CA GLY A 213 -2.78 11.81 -16.27
C GLY A 213 -2.17 12.10 -17.64
N ASP A 214 -1.34 13.12 -17.77
CA ASP A 214 -0.59 13.46 -18.99
C ASP A 214 0.82 12.85 -18.88
N TRP A 215 0.94 11.57 -19.26
CA TRP A 215 2.14 10.75 -19.04
C TRP A 215 3.21 10.98 -20.12
N ASP A 216 3.47 12.27 -20.41
CA ASP A 216 4.60 12.71 -21.20
C ASP A 216 5.67 13.37 -20.32
N CYS A 217 6.92 13.18 -20.70
CA CYS A 217 8.06 13.81 -20.04
C CYS A 217 7.93 15.33 -20.12
N ASN A 218 8.07 16.02 -18.99
CA ASN A 218 8.07 17.48 -18.96
C ASN A 218 9.36 18.04 -19.60
N PRO A 219 9.29 18.64 -20.80
CA PRO A 219 10.50 19.05 -21.54
C PRO A 219 11.23 20.24 -20.91
N GLU A 220 10.56 21.03 -20.05
CA GLU A 220 11.21 22.14 -19.34
C GLU A 220 12.05 21.61 -18.17
N ARG A 221 11.60 20.54 -17.51
CA ARG A 221 12.29 19.93 -16.38
C ARG A 221 13.33 18.90 -16.82
N PHE A 222 13.03 18.15 -17.88
CA PHE A 222 13.84 17.03 -18.39
C PHE A 222 14.14 17.20 -19.89
N PRO A 223 14.94 18.20 -20.25
CA PRO A 223 15.21 18.54 -21.67
C PRO A 223 15.95 17.41 -22.42
N ARG A 224 16.72 16.55 -21.73
CA ARG A 224 17.39 15.37 -22.31
C ARG A 224 16.44 14.19 -22.55
N GLY A 225 15.24 14.21 -21.93
CA GLY A 225 14.23 13.14 -22.00
C GLY A 225 14.53 11.96 -21.08
N MET A 226 13.48 11.15 -20.79
CA MET A 226 13.56 10.04 -19.83
C MET A 226 14.49 8.93 -20.31
N LYS A 227 14.55 8.66 -21.61
CA LYS A 227 15.45 7.60 -22.13
C LYS A 227 16.92 7.87 -21.79
N THR A 228 17.37 9.11 -21.96
CA THR A 228 18.76 9.48 -21.62
C THR A 228 19.04 9.28 -20.12
N LEU A 229 18.08 9.62 -19.25
CA LEU A 229 18.22 9.38 -17.80
C LEU A 229 18.27 7.89 -17.47
N VAL A 230 17.47 7.07 -18.15
CA VAL A 230 17.52 5.61 -17.98
C VAL A 230 18.88 5.07 -18.40
N ASP A 231 19.43 5.54 -19.53
CA ASP A 231 20.76 5.14 -19.99
C ASP A 231 21.83 5.56 -18.97
N ASP A 232 21.77 6.79 -18.41
CA ASP A 232 22.68 7.26 -17.36
C ASP A 232 22.59 6.37 -16.08
N ILE A 233 21.39 5.95 -15.67
CA ILE A 233 21.16 5.06 -14.52
C ILE A 233 21.78 3.66 -14.80
N HIS A 234 21.52 3.12 -15.97
CA HIS A 234 22.08 1.82 -16.40
C HIS A 234 23.61 1.86 -16.51
N ASP A 235 24.20 2.95 -16.99
CA ASP A 235 25.64 3.13 -17.06
C ASP A 235 26.32 3.11 -15.68
N LYS A 236 25.60 3.49 -14.61
CA LYS A 236 26.05 3.31 -13.22
C LYS A 236 25.85 1.88 -12.69
N GLY A 237 25.23 0.99 -13.47
CA GLY A 237 24.94 -0.39 -13.10
C GLY A 237 23.65 -0.57 -12.28
N PHE A 238 22.80 0.45 -12.18
CA PHE A 238 21.56 0.41 -11.41
C PHE A 238 20.36 0.03 -12.28
N LYS A 239 19.29 -0.43 -11.65
CA LYS A 239 17.97 -0.56 -12.27
C LYS A 239 17.25 0.78 -12.23
N ALA A 240 16.54 1.11 -13.29
CA ALA A 240 15.75 2.33 -13.38
C ALA A 240 14.30 2.09 -12.98
N GLY A 241 13.79 2.90 -12.02
CA GLY A 241 12.38 2.89 -11.60
C GLY A 241 11.68 4.19 -11.91
N LEU A 242 10.38 4.13 -12.26
CA LEU A 242 9.55 5.30 -12.51
C LEU A 242 8.21 5.22 -11.79
N TRP A 243 7.78 6.34 -11.20
CA TRP A 243 6.48 6.47 -10.56
C TRP A 243 5.39 6.87 -11.58
N LEU A 244 4.21 6.24 -11.45
CA LEU A 244 2.98 6.62 -12.15
C LEU A 244 1.76 6.44 -11.23
N ALA A 245 0.71 7.25 -11.46
CA ALA A 245 -0.63 7.05 -10.88
C ALA A 245 -1.62 6.73 -12.02
N PRO A 246 -1.63 5.50 -12.55
CA PRO A 246 -2.23 5.20 -13.85
C PRO A 246 -3.74 5.41 -13.90
N TYR A 247 -4.44 5.26 -12.78
CA TYR A 247 -5.89 5.42 -12.69
C TYR A 247 -6.35 6.81 -12.25
N SER A 248 -5.43 7.79 -12.28
CA SER A 248 -5.67 9.16 -11.84
C SER A 248 -5.50 10.15 -12.99
N ALA A 249 -6.40 11.13 -13.08
CA ALA A 249 -6.28 12.29 -13.96
C ALA A 249 -6.43 13.57 -13.13
N GLN A 250 -5.37 14.35 -13.04
CA GLN A 250 -5.38 15.63 -12.34
C GLN A 250 -6.45 16.55 -12.93
N TYR A 251 -7.14 17.32 -12.10
CA TYR A 251 -8.23 18.21 -12.49
C TYR A 251 -7.88 19.13 -13.69
N ARG A 252 -6.62 19.57 -13.79
CA ARG A 252 -6.14 20.46 -14.84
C ARG A 252 -5.39 19.76 -15.97
N SER A 253 -5.28 18.41 -15.94
CA SER A 253 -4.60 17.66 -17.00
C SER A 253 -5.26 17.89 -18.35
N GLN A 254 -4.50 17.74 -19.42
CA GLN A 254 -5.02 17.80 -20.76
C GLN A 254 -5.93 16.61 -21.02
N LEU A 255 -5.56 15.42 -20.50
CA LEU A 255 -6.39 14.22 -20.56
C LEU A 255 -7.82 14.47 -20.04
N ALA A 256 -7.95 15.08 -18.83
CA ALA A 256 -9.26 15.33 -18.23
C ALA A 256 -10.12 16.33 -19.03
N LYS A 257 -9.49 17.28 -19.74
CA LYS A 257 -10.16 18.27 -20.58
C LYS A 257 -10.61 17.67 -21.91
N ASP A 258 -9.75 16.90 -22.57
CA ASP A 258 -9.99 16.37 -23.90
C ASP A 258 -10.91 15.14 -23.87
N HIS A 259 -10.87 14.37 -22.78
CA HIS A 259 -11.58 13.11 -22.62
C HIS A 259 -12.39 13.06 -21.32
N PRO A 260 -13.40 13.94 -21.12
CA PRO A 260 -14.27 13.90 -19.95
C PRO A 260 -15.10 12.61 -19.85
N ASP A 261 -15.30 11.91 -20.97
CA ASP A 261 -15.93 10.60 -21.08
C ASP A 261 -15.05 9.44 -20.56
N TRP A 262 -13.75 9.65 -20.43
CA TRP A 262 -12.81 8.67 -19.82
C TRP A 262 -12.82 8.72 -18.31
N LEU A 263 -13.37 9.78 -17.72
CA LEU A 263 -13.45 9.94 -16.28
C LEU A 263 -14.59 9.09 -15.72
N LEU A 264 -14.30 8.35 -14.67
CA LEU A 264 -15.30 7.56 -13.96
C LEU A 264 -16.45 8.44 -13.49
N GLN A 265 -17.67 8.15 -13.93
CA GLN A 265 -18.84 8.97 -13.64
C GLN A 265 -19.59 8.47 -12.39
N HIS A 266 -20.10 9.38 -11.60
CA HIS A 266 -21.06 9.09 -10.53
C HIS A 266 -22.21 10.10 -10.57
N LYS A 267 -23.41 9.64 -10.85
CA LYS A 267 -24.62 10.49 -10.98
C LYS A 267 -24.42 11.61 -12.01
N GLY A 268 -23.82 11.28 -13.14
CA GLY A 268 -23.59 12.22 -14.24
C GLY A 268 -22.47 13.26 -13.99
N LYS A 269 -21.60 13.02 -13.00
CA LYS A 269 -20.44 13.89 -12.71
C LYS A 269 -19.17 13.07 -12.57
N PRO A 270 -18.00 13.57 -13.01
CA PRO A 270 -16.73 12.91 -12.78
C PRO A 270 -16.49 12.64 -11.32
N TRP A 271 -16.00 11.46 -11.01
CA TRP A 271 -15.67 11.07 -9.63
C TRP A 271 -14.38 11.72 -9.15
N TYR A 272 -14.54 12.65 -8.20
CA TYR A 272 -13.42 13.24 -7.48
C TYR A 272 -12.80 12.19 -6.55
N ALA A 273 -11.56 11.80 -6.83
CA ALA A 273 -10.89 10.66 -6.17
C ALA A 273 -9.98 11.09 -5.00
N GLY A 274 -9.50 12.32 -4.96
CA GLY A 274 -8.65 12.82 -3.88
C GLY A 274 -8.18 14.27 -4.09
N CYS A 275 -7.50 14.83 -3.09
CA CYS A 275 -7.08 16.24 -3.07
C CYS A 275 -5.63 16.48 -3.54
N ASN A 276 -4.84 15.43 -3.78
CA ASN A 276 -3.48 15.56 -4.29
C ASN A 276 -3.48 16.35 -5.60
N TRP A 277 -2.40 17.05 -5.89
CA TRP A 277 -2.20 17.87 -7.10
C TRP A 277 -3.29 18.94 -7.32
N GLY A 278 -3.93 19.40 -6.25
CA GLY A 278 -5.06 20.33 -6.31
C GLY A 278 -6.39 19.70 -6.68
N GLY A 279 -6.45 18.36 -6.67
CA GLY A 279 -7.61 17.51 -6.96
C GLY A 279 -7.43 16.67 -8.23
N PHE A 280 -7.95 15.45 -8.17
CA PHE A 280 -7.92 14.53 -9.31
C PHE A 280 -9.18 13.69 -9.42
N PHE A 281 -9.44 13.20 -10.62
CA PHE A 281 -10.51 12.28 -10.96
C PHE A 281 -9.97 10.87 -11.14
N ALA A 282 -10.82 9.87 -10.92
CA ALA A 282 -10.56 8.49 -11.30
C ALA A 282 -10.84 8.28 -12.79
N LEU A 283 -10.02 7.46 -13.46
CA LEU A 283 -10.26 6.99 -14.81
C LEU A 283 -11.16 5.76 -14.81
N ASP A 284 -12.00 5.63 -15.86
CA ASP A 284 -12.84 4.46 -16.04
C ASP A 284 -12.06 3.35 -16.76
N ILE A 285 -11.66 2.32 -16.00
CA ILE A 285 -10.91 1.17 -16.53
C ILE A 285 -11.69 0.33 -17.56
N ASP A 286 -13.01 0.51 -17.66
CA ASP A 286 -13.83 -0.18 -18.65
C ASP A 286 -13.94 0.58 -19.97
N HIS A 287 -13.56 1.87 -19.97
CA HIS A 287 -13.54 2.66 -21.19
C HIS A 287 -12.38 2.23 -22.12
N PRO A 288 -12.66 1.80 -23.37
CA PRO A 288 -11.61 1.30 -24.27
C PRO A 288 -10.51 2.32 -24.54
N GLY A 289 -10.84 3.61 -24.66
CA GLY A 289 -9.86 4.69 -24.83
C GLY A 289 -8.89 4.82 -23.67
N VAL A 290 -9.35 4.61 -22.41
CA VAL A 290 -8.49 4.58 -21.21
C VAL A 290 -7.52 3.40 -21.30
N ARG A 291 -8.02 2.21 -21.64
CA ARG A 291 -7.18 1.01 -21.74
C ARG A 291 -6.11 1.15 -22.82
N ASP A 292 -6.48 1.65 -24.00
CA ASP A 292 -5.55 1.88 -25.10
C ASP A 292 -4.51 2.95 -24.76
N TYR A 293 -4.94 4.01 -24.09
CA TYR A 293 -4.04 5.08 -23.62
C TYR A 293 -3.02 4.55 -22.62
N LEU A 294 -3.47 3.87 -21.57
CA LEU A 294 -2.58 3.32 -20.54
C LEU A 294 -1.64 2.26 -21.12
N LYS A 295 -2.13 1.37 -21.99
CA LYS A 295 -1.27 0.40 -22.67
C LYS A 295 -0.13 1.07 -23.44
N ARG A 296 -0.41 2.12 -24.21
CA ARG A 296 0.64 2.89 -24.91
C ARG A 296 1.58 3.61 -23.92
N THR A 297 1.06 4.11 -22.80
CA THR A 297 1.87 4.74 -21.77
C THR A 297 2.87 3.73 -21.16
N PHE A 298 2.41 2.52 -20.81
CA PHE A 298 3.29 1.47 -20.30
C PHE A 298 4.29 0.99 -21.34
N ASP A 299 3.89 0.85 -22.58
CA ASP A 299 4.81 0.50 -23.68
C ASP A 299 5.92 1.55 -23.84
N LYS A 300 5.57 2.84 -23.85
CA LYS A 300 6.51 3.95 -23.87
C LYS A 300 7.49 3.89 -22.69
N VAL A 301 6.99 3.77 -21.47
CA VAL A 301 7.82 3.78 -20.25
C VAL A 301 8.74 2.56 -20.18
N LEU A 302 8.21 1.38 -20.43
CA LEU A 302 8.91 0.13 -20.17
C LEU A 302 9.77 -0.35 -21.36
N ASN A 303 9.33 -0.05 -22.58
CA ASN A 303 10.01 -0.55 -23.81
C ASN A 303 10.74 0.56 -24.55
N GLU A 304 10.14 1.74 -24.76
CA GLU A 304 10.81 2.82 -25.48
C GLU A 304 11.85 3.54 -24.60
N TRP A 305 11.50 3.88 -23.36
CA TRP A 305 12.44 4.51 -22.41
C TRP A 305 13.32 3.49 -21.69
N GLY A 306 12.84 2.26 -21.47
CA GLY A 306 13.61 1.15 -20.95
C GLY A 306 13.63 1.02 -19.43
N PHE A 307 12.66 1.58 -18.70
CA PHE A 307 12.56 1.37 -17.25
C PHE A 307 12.39 -0.10 -16.89
N ASP A 308 12.99 -0.53 -15.78
CA ASP A 308 12.96 -1.89 -15.28
C ASP A 308 11.80 -2.13 -14.33
N LEU A 309 11.39 -1.10 -13.60
CA LEU A 309 10.37 -1.13 -12.58
C LEU A 309 9.44 0.10 -12.68
N VAL A 310 8.16 -0.12 -12.45
CA VAL A 310 7.19 0.97 -12.26
C VAL A 310 6.58 0.91 -10.87
N LYS A 311 6.66 2.05 -10.14
CA LYS A 311 5.88 2.27 -8.91
C LYS A 311 4.52 2.80 -9.32
N LEU A 312 3.48 2.00 -9.10
CA LEU A 312 2.11 2.32 -9.48
C LEU A 312 1.30 2.71 -8.24
N ASP A 313 0.90 3.96 -8.20
CA ASP A 313 0.34 4.60 -7.01
C ASP A 313 -1.13 5.02 -7.19
N PHE A 314 -1.82 5.33 -6.09
CA PHE A 314 -3.24 5.72 -6.06
C PHE A 314 -4.17 4.71 -6.73
N LEU A 315 -3.81 3.42 -6.71
CA LEU A 315 -4.52 2.36 -7.42
C LEU A 315 -5.95 2.13 -6.91
N TYR A 316 -6.26 2.47 -5.65
CA TYR A 316 -7.62 2.40 -5.09
C TYR A 316 -8.65 3.16 -5.94
N GLY A 317 -8.22 4.16 -6.70
CA GLY A 317 -9.07 4.97 -7.56
C GLY A 317 -9.79 4.18 -8.65
N ALA A 318 -9.28 3.01 -9.04
CA ALA A 318 -9.92 2.16 -10.05
C ALA A 318 -11.27 1.59 -9.62
N ALA A 319 -11.52 1.45 -8.31
CA ALA A 319 -12.71 0.80 -7.77
C ALA A 319 -13.30 1.53 -6.54
N PRO A 320 -13.74 2.79 -6.66
CA PRO A 320 -14.13 3.62 -5.52
C PRO A 320 -15.47 3.22 -4.87
N TRP A 321 -16.33 2.48 -5.54
CA TRP A 321 -17.62 1.97 -5.03
C TRP A 321 -18.03 0.67 -5.69
N HIS A 322 -18.97 -0.04 -5.09
CA HIS A 322 -19.65 -1.16 -5.75
C HIS A 322 -20.91 -0.68 -6.47
N THR A 323 -21.40 -1.47 -7.37
CA THR A 323 -22.36 -1.11 -8.40
C THR A 323 -23.73 -1.74 -8.22
N SER A 324 -24.16 -2.00 -6.97
CA SER A 324 -25.56 -2.39 -6.76
C SER A 324 -26.46 -1.26 -7.22
N GLY A 325 -26.88 -1.31 -8.47
CA GLY A 325 -27.91 -0.42 -9.00
C GLY A 325 -27.49 0.56 -10.09
N GLY A 326 -26.54 0.27 -10.94
CA GLY A 326 -26.49 1.07 -12.14
C GLY A 326 -25.25 1.09 -13.03
N GLU A 327 -24.17 1.70 -12.67
CA GLU A 327 -23.19 2.10 -13.68
C GLU A 327 -22.17 0.99 -14.06
N PHE A 328 -22.03 -0.07 -13.26
CA PHE A 328 -21.06 -1.15 -13.52
C PHE A 328 -21.67 -2.56 -13.48
N ASP A 329 -22.88 -2.68 -13.90
CA ASP A 329 -23.61 -3.95 -14.06
C ASP A 329 -23.63 -4.87 -12.82
N GLY A 330 -23.47 -4.27 -11.62
CA GLY A 330 -23.59 -4.98 -10.35
C GLY A 330 -22.31 -5.63 -9.84
N GLU A 331 -21.15 -5.32 -10.43
CA GLU A 331 -19.84 -5.78 -9.97
C GLU A 331 -19.48 -5.21 -8.59
N SER A 332 -18.80 -5.98 -7.75
CA SER A 332 -18.27 -5.49 -6.47
C SER A 332 -17.00 -4.65 -6.66
N ARG A 333 -16.67 -3.81 -5.67
CA ARG A 333 -15.40 -3.04 -5.68
C ARG A 333 -14.17 -3.95 -5.72
N GLY A 334 -14.20 -5.03 -4.95
CA GLY A 334 -13.10 -5.99 -4.90
C GLY A 334 -12.89 -6.68 -6.23
N ALA A 335 -13.96 -7.15 -6.90
CA ALA A 335 -13.89 -7.74 -8.22
C ALA A 335 -13.32 -6.77 -9.26
N ARG A 336 -13.83 -5.52 -9.27
CA ARG A 336 -13.32 -4.47 -10.15
C ARG A 336 -11.84 -4.16 -9.89
N MET A 337 -11.42 -4.12 -8.63
CA MET A 337 -10.02 -3.88 -8.28
C MET A 337 -9.12 -5.03 -8.74
N CYS A 338 -9.56 -6.28 -8.61
CA CYS A 338 -8.83 -7.44 -9.15
C CYS A 338 -8.64 -7.32 -10.66
N ARG A 339 -9.69 -6.95 -11.43
CA ARG A 339 -9.59 -6.70 -12.88
C ARG A 339 -8.62 -5.55 -13.20
N ALA A 340 -8.66 -4.48 -12.40
CA ALA A 340 -7.72 -3.37 -12.58
C ALA A 340 -6.26 -3.84 -12.41
N MET A 341 -5.99 -4.67 -11.41
CA MET A 341 -4.66 -5.24 -11.21
C MET A 341 -4.26 -6.20 -12.34
N ASP A 342 -5.20 -6.98 -12.89
CA ASP A 342 -4.95 -7.83 -14.05
C ASP A 342 -4.60 -7.02 -15.30
N CYS A 343 -5.26 -5.89 -15.55
CA CYS A 343 -4.90 -4.97 -16.63
C CYS A 343 -3.47 -4.42 -16.48
N LEU A 344 -3.09 -3.98 -15.27
CA LEU A 344 -1.72 -3.50 -15.02
C LEU A 344 -0.69 -4.59 -15.27
N ARG A 345 -0.97 -5.82 -14.82
CA ARG A 345 -0.06 -6.95 -15.07
C ARG A 345 0.07 -7.27 -16.57
N GLU A 346 -1.04 -7.24 -17.31
CA GLU A 346 -1.03 -7.43 -18.76
C GLU A 346 -0.18 -6.38 -19.46
N TRP A 347 -0.37 -5.09 -19.13
CA TRP A 347 0.36 -3.99 -19.77
C TRP A 347 1.83 -3.92 -19.41
N CYS A 348 2.20 -4.31 -18.18
CA CYS A 348 3.60 -4.35 -17.74
C CYS A 348 4.34 -5.62 -18.19
N GLY A 349 3.65 -6.67 -18.67
CA GLY A 349 4.27 -7.93 -19.08
C GLY A 349 5.12 -8.55 -17.97
N ASP A 350 6.42 -8.76 -18.20
CA ASP A 350 7.36 -9.32 -17.23
C ASP A 350 8.16 -8.25 -16.44
N LYS A 351 7.92 -6.97 -16.70
CA LYS A 351 8.55 -5.88 -15.95
C LYS A 351 8.05 -5.81 -14.53
N GLN A 352 8.86 -5.29 -13.62
CA GLN A 352 8.57 -5.27 -12.20
C GLN A 352 7.55 -4.18 -11.83
N ILE A 353 6.60 -4.51 -10.98
CA ILE A 353 5.59 -3.58 -10.44
C ILE A 353 5.80 -3.46 -8.93
N LEU A 354 5.91 -2.22 -8.46
CA LEU A 354 5.74 -1.84 -7.06
C LEU A 354 4.34 -1.24 -6.88
N GLY A 355 3.41 -1.99 -6.27
CA GLY A 355 2.06 -1.52 -5.98
C GLY A 355 2.02 -0.58 -4.78
N CYS A 356 1.33 0.57 -4.92
CA CYS A 356 1.12 1.55 -3.87
C CYS A 356 -0.30 2.11 -3.91
N GLY A 357 -0.85 2.58 -2.77
CA GLY A 357 -2.25 3.02 -2.73
C GLY A 357 -3.24 1.95 -3.19
N VAL A 358 -2.97 0.68 -2.94
CA VAL A 358 -3.75 -0.45 -3.44
C VAL A 358 -4.36 -1.25 -2.29
N PRO A 359 -5.62 -1.69 -2.37
CA PRO A 359 -6.15 -2.75 -1.51
C PRO A 359 -5.30 -4.02 -1.64
N LEU A 360 -4.84 -4.57 -0.49
CA LEU A 360 -3.77 -5.59 -0.51
C LEU A 360 -4.19 -6.91 -1.17
N GLY A 361 -5.41 -7.41 -0.90
CA GLY A 361 -5.87 -8.69 -1.44
C GLY A 361 -5.81 -8.76 -2.98
N PRO A 362 -6.35 -7.79 -3.72
CA PRO A 362 -6.23 -7.71 -5.18
C PRO A 362 -4.80 -7.63 -5.72
N ALA A 363 -3.84 -7.20 -4.91
CA ALA A 363 -2.42 -7.13 -5.32
C ALA A 363 -1.67 -8.47 -5.15
N PHE A 364 -2.22 -9.42 -4.38
CA PHE A 364 -1.57 -10.70 -4.09
C PHE A 364 -1.27 -11.48 -5.37
N GLY A 365 -0.01 -11.82 -5.58
CA GLY A 365 0.46 -12.55 -6.76
C GLY A 365 0.42 -11.78 -8.08
N LYS A 366 0.06 -10.48 -8.06
CA LYS A 366 -0.02 -9.62 -9.26
C LYS A 366 1.17 -8.67 -9.39
N VAL A 367 1.82 -8.33 -8.29
CA VAL A 367 2.96 -7.43 -8.22
C VAL A 367 4.16 -8.13 -7.59
N GLU A 368 5.35 -7.72 -7.96
CA GLU A 368 6.61 -8.21 -7.39
C GLU A 368 6.84 -7.61 -6.01
N TYR A 369 6.57 -6.30 -5.87
CA TYR A 369 6.73 -5.54 -4.64
C TYR A 369 5.45 -4.80 -4.31
N CYS A 370 5.16 -4.60 -3.03
CA CYS A 370 4.01 -3.82 -2.61
C CYS A 370 4.34 -2.98 -1.37
N ARG A 371 3.99 -1.70 -1.42
CA ARG A 371 3.95 -0.85 -0.24
C ARG A 371 3.05 -1.51 0.82
N ILE A 372 3.48 -1.50 2.06
CA ILE A 372 2.73 -2.10 3.18
C ILE A 372 2.36 -1.09 4.26
N GLY A 373 2.73 0.17 4.11
CA GLY A 373 2.49 1.25 5.05
C GLY A 373 2.08 2.56 4.38
N CYS A 374 1.65 3.52 5.20
CA CYS A 374 1.56 4.91 4.78
C CYS A 374 2.95 5.44 4.45
N ASP A 375 2.99 6.60 3.78
CA ASP A 375 4.23 7.31 3.56
C ASP A 375 4.94 7.59 4.88
N ALA A 376 6.25 7.40 4.89
CA ALA A 376 7.11 7.90 5.94
C ALA A 376 6.98 9.42 6.05
N SER A 377 7.37 9.99 7.17
CA SER A 377 7.32 11.43 7.39
C SER A 377 8.67 11.94 7.85
N LEU A 378 8.97 13.21 7.53
CA LEU A 378 10.14 13.91 8.07
C LEU A 378 9.99 14.20 9.58
N ASP A 379 8.85 13.86 10.17
CA ASP A 379 8.60 13.88 11.61
C ASP A 379 7.92 12.58 12.08
N TRP A 380 7.82 12.42 13.41
CA TRP A 380 7.35 11.16 14.00
C TRP A 380 5.86 10.88 13.76
N ASN A 381 4.99 11.81 14.10
CA ASN A 381 3.53 11.67 13.99
C ASN A 381 2.83 13.00 14.25
N ASN A 382 3.14 14.02 13.47
CA ASN A 382 2.82 15.40 13.81
C ASN A 382 1.46 15.91 13.28
N VAL A 383 0.66 15.08 12.62
CA VAL A 383 -0.62 15.52 12.05
C VAL A 383 -1.71 15.50 13.12
N ARG A 384 -1.67 16.51 13.98
CA ARG A 384 -2.44 16.58 15.24
C ARG A 384 -3.95 16.33 15.12
N LEU A 385 -4.61 16.88 14.09
CA LEU A 385 -6.05 16.70 13.86
C LEU A 385 -6.36 15.39 13.16
N MET A 386 -5.52 14.98 12.21
CA MET A 386 -5.75 13.82 11.36
C MET A 386 -5.60 12.50 12.11
N ARG A 387 -4.66 12.40 13.05
CA ARG A 387 -4.36 11.15 13.78
C ARG A 387 -5.54 10.52 14.51
N ASN A 388 -6.58 11.29 14.79
CA ASN A 388 -7.78 10.82 15.52
C ASN A 388 -8.95 10.46 14.60
N VAL A 389 -8.87 10.81 13.30
CA VAL A 389 -9.99 10.71 12.36
C VAL A 389 -9.65 10.05 11.04
N ASN A 390 -8.35 9.86 10.75
CA ASN A 390 -7.87 9.24 9.52
C ASN A 390 -6.75 8.25 9.84
N ARG A 391 -6.61 7.22 9.02
CA ARG A 391 -5.55 6.20 9.12
C ARG A 391 -4.60 6.20 7.92
N GLU A 392 -4.92 6.99 6.90
CA GLU A 392 -4.21 7.06 5.61
C GLU A 392 -3.41 8.37 5.45
N TYR A 393 -2.70 8.80 6.49
CA TYR A 393 -1.84 9.99 6.44
C TYR A 393 -0.36 9.62 6.63
N PRO A 394 0.57 10.42 6.09
CA PRO A 394 2.01 10.21 6.29
C PRO A 394 2.40 10.23 7.75
N SER A 395 3.09 9.19 8.23
CA SER A 395 3.51 9.06 9.64
C SER A 395 4.60 8.00 9.78
N THR A 396 5.78 8.39 10.22
CA THR A 396 6.89 7.46 10.49
C THR A 396 6.50 6.40 11.53
N LYS A 397 5.76 6.79 12.57
CA LYS A 397 5.23 5.85 13.56
C LYS A 397 4.33 4.79 12.93
N HIS A 398 3.39 5.17 12.05
CA HIS A 398 2.49 4.23 11.41
C HIS A 398 3.20 3.38 10.35
N ALA A 399 4.18 3.93 9.64
CA ALA A 399 5.02 3.17 8.71
C ALA A 399 5.74 2.03 9.45
N ILE A 400 6.38 2.31 10.59
CA ILE A 400 7.01 1.31 11.46
C ILE A 400 6.01 0.24 11.91
N LEU A 401 4.84 0.64 12.42
CA LEU A 401 3.81 -0.30 12.88
C LEU A 401 3.32 -1.19 11.75
N ASN A 402 3.00 -0.62 10.59
CA ASN A 402 2.57 -1.38 9.42
C ASN A 402 3.65 -2.37 8.96
N THR A 403 4.91 -1.96 8.93
CA THR A 403 6.04 -2.81 8.55
C THR A 403 6.10 -4.05 9.42
N PHE A 404 6.01 -3.89 10.73
CA PHE A 404 6.03 -5.02 11.64
C PHE A 404 4.77 -5.88 11.55
N TYR A 405 3.57 -5.27 11.64
CA TYR A 405 2.33 -6.05 11.72
C TYR A 405 1.90 -6.67 10.39
N ARG A 406 2.41 -6.20 9.26
CA ARG A 406 2.22 -6.81 7.94
C ARG A 406 3.40 -7.68 7.46
N ARG A 407 4.39 -7.95 8.32
CA ARG A 407 5.57 -8.77 7.96
C ARG A 407 5.23 -10.17 7.46
N GLY A 408 4.08 -10.71 7.88
CA GLY A 408 3.61 -12.01 7.42
C GLY A 408 3.27 -12.10 5.93
N LEU A 409 3.18 -10.97 5.23
CA LEU A 409 2.94 -10.92 3.77
C LEU A 409 4.25 -11.05 2.97
N ASP A 410 5.39 -10.68 3.59
CA ASP A 410 6.69 -10.67 2.93
C ASP A 410 7.10 -12.06 2.44
N GLY A 411 7.49 -12.14 1.18
CA GLY A 411 7.89 -13.40 0.54
C GLY A 411 6.75 -14.37 0.22
N ARG A 412 5.49 -14.04 0.59
CA ARG A 412 4.30 -14.88 0.35
C ARG A 412 3.35 -14.26 -0.68
N ALA A 413 2.89 -13.07 -0.44
CA ALA A 413 2.02 -12.33 -1.36
C ALA A 413 2.82 -11.60 -2.44
N PHE A 414 3.88 -10.98 -2.02
CA PHE A 414 4.84 -10.14 -2.75
C PHE A 414 6.07 -9.93 -1.84
N LEU A 415 7.03 -9.11 -2.26
CA LEU A 415 8.09 -8.59 -1.41
C LEU A 415 7.66 -7.23 -0.82
N ASN A 416 7.76 -7.10 0.51
CA ASN A 416 7.28 -5.92 1.24
C ASN A 416 8.13 -4.69 0.98
N ASP A 417 7.49 -3.59 0.55
CA ASP A 417 8.05 -2.26 0.55
C ASP A 417 7.57 -1.49 1.79
N PRO A 418 8.45 -1.25 2.77
CA PRO A 418 8.12 -0.50 3.98
C PRO A 418 8.27 1.02 3.81
N ASP A 419 8.52 1.53 2.60
CA ASP A 419 8.93 2.87 2.26
C ASP A 419 10.43 3.15 2.50
N VAL A 420 10.83 4.40 2.65
CA VAL A 420 12.22 4.83 2.78
C VAL A 420 12.61 5.11 4.23
N PHE A 421 13.88 4.97 4.53
CA PHE A 421 14.48 5.48 5.78
C PHE A 421 15.35 6.72 5.50
N PHE A 422 15.74 7.42 6.57
CA PHE A 422 16.53 8.65 6.50
C PHE A 422 17.75 8.59 7.42
N LEU A 423 18.90 9.02 6.91
CA LEU A 423 20.13 9.25 7.68
C LEU A 423 20.55 10.73 7.68
N ARG A 424 19.90 11.57 6.85
CA ARG A 424 20.20 13.02 6.77
C ARG A 424 20.09 13.70 8.13
N LYS A 425 20.89 14.74 8.33
CA LYS A 425 20.97 15.53 9.57
C LYS A 425 20.13 16.80 9.53
N ASP A 426 19.83 17.30 8.36
CA ASP A 426 19.06 18.51 8.09
C ASP A 426 17.69 18.20 7.47
N ASN A 427 16.82 19.18 7.48
CA ASN A 427 15.45 19.11 6.95
C ASN A 427 14.68 17.86 7.42
N ILE A 428 14.89 17.45 8.68
CA ILE A 428 14.20 16.34 9.32
C ILE A 428 13.98 16.65 10.82
N LYS A 429 12.84 16.24 11.35
CA LYS A 429 12.48 16.46 12.76
C LYS A 429 12.54 15.19 13.60
N LEU A 430 12.88 14.06 13.00
CA LEU A 430 13.13 12.82 13.72
C LEU A 430 14.40 12.93 14.54
N THR A 431 14.38 12.44 15.78
CA THR A 431 15.60 12.28 16.57
C THR A 431 16.48 11.17 16.00
N GLU A 432 17.75 11.13 16.37
CA GLU A 432 18.67 10.06 15.95
C GLU A 432 18.15 8.67 16.34
N GLU A 433 17.59 8.54 17.57
CA GLU A 433 16.95 7.28 18.01
C GLU A 433 15.76 6.88 17.14
N GLN A 434 14.94 7.86 16.70
CA GLN A 434 13.79 7.60 15.84
C GLN A 434 14.22 7.21 14.42
N LYS A 435 15.27 7.85 13.88
CA LYS A 435 15.85 7.49 12.57
C LYS A 435 16.46 6.09 12.61
N ASP A 436 17.27 5.78 13.63
CA ASP A 436 17.88 4.46 13.79
C ASP A 436 16.81 3.36 13.93
N LEU A 437 15.78 3.57 14.79
CA LEU A 437 14.67 2.65 14.90
C LEU A 437 13.99 2.40 13.55
N HIS A 438 13.61 3.47 12.87
CA HIS A 438 12.92 3.40 11.59
C HIS A 438 13.75 2.57 10.60
N ALA A 439 15.02 2.94 10.40
CA ALA A 439 15.91 2.25 9.48
C ALA A 439 16.10 0.76 9.82
N ARG A 440 16.27 0.41 11.10
CA ARG A 440 16.41 -0.98 11.55
C ARG A 440 15.14 -1.80 11.35
N VAL A 441 13.96 -1.22 11.59
CA VAL A 441 12.69 -1.91 11.35
C VAL A 441 12.49 -2.18 9.86
N LEU A 442 12.80 -1.20 9.02
CA LEU A 442 12.74 -1.38 7.57
C LEU A 442 13.74 -2.45 7.10
N ALA A 443 14.98 -2.39 7.60
CA ALA A 443 16.00 -3.38 7.28
C ALA A 443 15.57 -4.81 7.69
N GLN A 444 15.00 -4.98 8.88
CA GLN A 444 14.62 -6.29 9.38
C GLN A 444 13.41 -6.89 8.68
N TYR A 445 12.35 -6.10 8.42
CA TYR A 445 11.05 -6.63 8.01
C TYR A 445 10.64 -6.26 6.58
N GLY A 446 11.40 -5.40 5.90
CA GLY A 446 11.19 -5.05 4.49
C GLY A 446 12.09 -5.83 3.55
N SER A 447 11.59 -6.21 2.39
CA SER A 447 12.40 -6.73 1.29
C SER A 447 12.84 -5.64 0.31
N PHE A 448 12.20 -4.48 0.36
CA PHE A 448 12.67 -3.24 -0.23
C PHE A 448 13.39 -2.42 0.83
N PHE A 449 14.58 -1.88 0.49
CA PHE A 449 15.43 -1.13 1.42
C PHE A 449 15.91 0.15 0.75
N LEU A 450 15.06 1.17 0.76
CA LEU A 450 15.30 2.44 0.08
C LEU A 450 15.62 3.56 1.06
N THR A 451 16.46 4.50 0.62
CA THR A 451 16.58 5.83 1.21
C THR A 451 16.12 6.89 0.21
N SER A 452 15.77 8.07 0.72
CA SER A 452 15.44 9.25 -0.09
C SER A 452 16.31 10.44 0.30
N ASP A 453 17.50 10.17 0.82
CA ASP A 453 18.50 11.18 1.10
C ASP A 453 19.40 11.42 -0.12
N ASN A 454 19.92 12.63 -0.31
CA ASN A 454 21.06 12.82 -1.22
C ASN A 454 22.28 12.12 -0.63
N MET A 455 22.60 10.94 -1.14
CA MET A 455 23.72 10.13 -0.62
C MET A 455 25.08 10.78 -0.86
N GLY A 456 25.17 11.73 -1.81
CA GLY A 456 26.37 12.53 -2.04
C GLY A 456 26.80 13.35 -0.82
N ASP A 457 25.83 13.75 -0.01
CA ASP A 457 26.04 14.55 1.20
C ASP A 457 26.39 13.72 2.45
N TYR A 458 26.36 12.40 2.35
CA TYR A 458 26.68 11.52 3.49
C TYR A 458 28.13 11.69 3.94
N ASP A 459 28.32 12.05 5.20
CA ASP A 459 29.63 12.00 5.85
C ASP A 459 30.09 10.55 6.12
N ARG A 460 31.29 10.41 6.69
CA ARG A 460 31.87 9.08 6.98
C ARG A 460 31.01 8.25 7.92
N GLU A 461 30.39 8.88 8.93
CA GLU A 461 29.54 8.20 9.92
C GLU A 461 28.25 7.70 9.27
N GLN A 462 27.60 8.51 8.46
CA GLN A 462 26.38 8.14 7.75
C GLN A 462 26.63 7.02 6.72
N ARG A 463 27.76 7.05 5.99
CA ARG A 463 28.16 5.97 5.07
C ARG A 463 28.39 4.65 5.80
N GLU A 464 29.07 4.69 6.96
CA GLU A 464 29.29 3.51 7.79
C GLU A 464 27.94 3.00 8.37
N HIS A 465 27.05 3.89 8.81
CA HIS A 465 25.73 3.51 9.31
C HIS A 465 24.87 2.87 8.20
N TYR A 466 24.86 3.44 6.98
CA TYR A 466 24.19 2.84 5.83
C TYR A 466 24.69 1.41 5.56
N ARG A 467 26.01 1.19 5.59
CA ARG A 467 26.61 -0.13 5.39
C ARG A 467 26.15 -1.14 6.44
N GLN A 468 26.12 -0.74 7.72
CA GLN A 468 25.65 -1.60 8.84
C GLN A 468 24.16 -1.95 8.70
N LEU A 469 23.33 -0.98 8.29
CA LEU A 469 21.91 -1.20 8.04
C LEU A 469 21.68 -2.13 6.84
N ARG A 470 22.50 -2.00 5.79
CA ARG A 470 22.45 -2.90 4.64
C ARG A 470 22.84 -4.34 5.02
N GLU A 471 23.86 -4.51 5.86
CA GLU A 471 24.22 -5.81 6.43
C GLU A 471 23.08 -6.42 7.26
N LEU A 472 22.43 -5.62 8.10
CA LEU A 472 21.24 -6.05 8.85
C LEU A 472 20.11 -6.49 7.90
N TRP A 473 19.85 -5.69 6.85
CA TRP A 473 18.84 -6.01 5.84
C TRP A 473 19.11 -7.33 5.12
N GLN A 474 20.37 -7.65 4.85
CA GLN A 474 20.77 -8.92 4.23
C GLN A 474 20.65 -10.11 5.20
N ARG A 475 20.97 -9.92 6.48
CA ARG A 475 21.01 -11.00 7.48
C ARG A 475 19.67 -11.27 8.14
N LYS A 476 18.83 -10.24 8.36
CA LYS A 476 17.53 -10.36 9.04
C LYS A 476 17.63 -11.03 10.43
N ASP A 477 18.62 -10.66 11.22
CA ASP A 477 19.00 -11.34 12.47
C ASP A 477 18.35 -10.80 13.76
N TRP A 478 17.45 -9.81 13.65
CA TRP A 478 16.62 -9.35 14.76
C TRP A 478 15.45 -10.28 15.03
N THR A 479 15.08 -10.44 16.30
CA THR A 479 13.91 -11.21 16.71
C THR A 479 12.71 -10.29 16.94
N ASP A 480 11.49 -10.79 16.71
CA ASP A 480 10.24 -10.08 16.98
C ASP A 480 10.13 -9.55 18.40
N ARG A 481 10.74 -10.26 19.38
CA ARG A 481 10.76 -9.86 20.79
C ARG A 481 11.43 -8.52 21.01
N HIS A 482 12.57 -8.27 20.38
CA HIS A 482 13.28 -7.00 20.47
C HIS A 482 12.39 -5.83 19.99
N PHE A 483 11.59 -6.06 18.95
CA PHE A 483 10.71 -5.04 18.42
C PHE A 483 9.47 -4.83 19.30
N LEU A 484 8.88 -5.88 19.85
CA LEU A 484 7.72 -5.78 20.75
C LEU A 484 8.05 -5.02 22.04
N ASP A 485 9.22 -5.27 22.62
CA ASP A 485 9.73 -4.53 23.78
C ASP A 485 9.90 -3.02 23.48
N TRP A 486 10.20 -2.69 22.22
CA TRP A 486 10.35 -1.33 21.75
C TRP A 486 9.01 -0.62 21.50
N ILE A 487 8.06 -1.29 20.86
CA ILE A 487 6.71 -0.75 20.59
C ILE A 487 6.03 -0.34 21.89
N ASP A 488 6.12 -1.14 22.93
CA ASP A 488 5.49 -0.83 24.22
C ASP A 488 6.10 0.42 24.88
N LYS A 489 7.34 0.77 24.54
CA LYS A 489 8.02 2.00 25.01
C LYS A 489 7.55 3.27 24.23
N TYR A 490 7.12 3.14 22.97
CA TYR A 490 6.78 4.27 22.09
C TYR A 490 5.29 4.41 21.75
N LYS A 491 4.44 3.51 22.25
CA LYS A 491 2.97 3.67 22.23
C LYS A 491 2.54 4.76 23.19
#